data_5b55b1b7c67ca4b17e690781b2d7c623
#
_entry.id   5b55b1b7c67ca4b17e690781b2d7c623
#
_cell.length_a   1.000
_cell.length_b   1.000
_cell.length_c   1.000
_cell.angle_alpha   90.00
_cell.angle_beta   90.00
_cell.angle_gamma   90.00
#
_symmetry.space_group_name_H-M   'P 1'
#
loop_
_entity.id
_entity.type
_entity.pdbx_description
1 polymer ?
#
loop_
_entity_poly.entity_id
_entity_poly.type
_entity_poly.pdbx_seq_one_letter_code
_entity_poly.pdbx_strand_id
1 'polypeptide(L)'
;MNNILGCSKSEAVGTQETTWLMPDESEPHDRTWMAFGASRAIWGQKLLPEVQNNLATIAKAIAHYEPVSMLVRQEDYEIAAQKCGSSVNLVVSTLDDLWMRDTGPVFVKDSRGRLGGIDFNFNGWGQKQDHDHDAKVAEFVIQKSSVQAINTKLVLEGGGIEVDGKGTAIITESCVLNENRNPGMAKAECEVLLKKLLGLRKIIWLPGIRGQDITDGHTDFYARFARPGAVV
;
A
#
# COMPACT_ATOMS: atom_id res chain seq x y z
N MET A 1 -2.48 -34.72 -59.34
CA MET A 1 -2.83 -33.45 -58.68
C MET A 1 -3.03 -33.76 -57.20
N ASN A 2 -1.98 -33.61 -56.41
CA ASN A 2 -2.05 -33.84 -54.97
C ASN A 2 -2.00 -32.48 -54.28
N ASN A 3 -3.15 -32.10 -53.68
CA ASN A 3 -3.21 -30.93 -52.79
C ASN A 3 -2.75 -31.33 -51.41
N ILE A 4 -1.61 -30.78 -50.94
CA ILE A 4 -1.13 -30.87 -49.58
C ILE A 4 -1.68 -29.64 -48.86
N LEU A 5 -2.65 -29.88 -47.97
CA LEU A 5 -3.13 -28.88 -46.99
C LEU A 5 -2.11 -28.74 -45.90
N GLY A 6 -1.40 -27.60 -45.90
CA GLY A 6 -0.52 -27.20 -44.81
C GLY A 6 -1.32 -26.80 -43.58
N CYS A 7 -1.22 -27.58 -42.51
CA CYS A 7 -1.75 -27.26 -41.19
C CYS A 7 -0.81 -26.28 -40.52
N SER A 8 -1.15 -24.98 -40.48
CA SER A 8 -0.43 -23.99 -39.68
C SER A 8 -0.76 -24.21 -38.21
N LYS A 9 0.21 -24.71 -37.48
CA LYS A 9 0.16 -24.68 -35.99
C LYS A 9 0.25 -23.23 -35.53
N SER A 10 -0.83 -22.69 -35.02
CA SER A 10 -0.78 -21.45 -34.22
C SER A 10 -0.02 -21.77 -32.94
N GLU A 11 1.21 -21.29 -32.82
CA GLU A 11 1.90 -21.26 -31.55
C GLU A 11 1.12 -20.32 -30.59
N ALA A 12 0.55 -20.91 -29.57
CA ALA A 12 0.00 -20.14 -28.45
C ALA A 12 1.16 -19.38 -27.81
N VAL A 13 1.20 -18.06 -27.96
CA VAL A 13 2.09 -17.17 -27.21
C VAL A 13 1.69 -17.32 -25.76
N GLY A 14 2.44 -18.14 -25.04
CA GLY A 14 2.31 -18.26 -23.60
C GLY A 14 2.55 -16.88 -22.98
N THR A 15 1.54 -16.28 -22.37
CA THR A 15 1.66 -15.07 -21.59
C THR A 15 2.59 -15.40 -20.42
N GLN A 16 3.85 -14.97 -20.51
CA GLN A 16 4.81 -15.09 -19.43
C GLN A 16 4.24 -14.34 -18.23
N GLU A 17 3.95 -15.06 -17.14
CA GLU A 17 3.39 -14.45 -15.93
C GLU A 17 4.35 -13.38 -15.42
N THR A 18 3.87 -12.14 -15.24
CA THR A 18 4.71 -11.02 -14.79
C THR A 18 5.17 -11.30 -13.36
N THR A 19 6.48 -11.32 -13.15
CA THR A 19 7.05 -11.46 -11.80
C THR A 19 7.25 -10.09 -11.21
N TRP A 20 6.63 -9.86 -10.06
CA TRP A 20 6.69 -8.61 -9.30
C TRP A 20 7.70 -8.70 -8.16
N LEU A 21 8.24 -7.55 -7.76
CA LEU A 21 9.07 -7.39 -6.57
C LEU A 21 8.65 -6.08 -5.86
N MET A 22 8.37 -6.15 -4.57
CA MET A 22 8.21 -4.96 -3.74
C MET A 22 9.61 -4.37 -3.44
N PRO A 23 9.93 -3.15 -3.90
CA PRO A 23 11.19 -2.48 -3.57
C PRO A 23 11.21 -2.09 -2.09
N ASP A 24 12.40 -1.88 -1.52
CA ASP A 24 12.52 -1.23 -0.23
C ASP A 24 12.29 0.29 -0.35
N GLU A 25 12.09 0.95 0.79
CA GLU A 25 11.71 2.37 0.81
C GLU A 25 12.87 3.32 0.47
N SER A 26 14.10 2.84 0.28
CA SER A 26 15.25 3.64 -0.14
C SER A 26 15.45 3.69 -1.66
N GLU A 27 14.70 2.89 -2.41
CA GLU A 27 14.74 2.94 -3.88
C GLU A 27 14.18 4.29 -4.38
N PRO A 28 14.65 4.81 -5.53
CA PRO A 28 14.18 6.09 -6.05
C PRO A 28 12.66 6.13 -6.23
N HIS A 29 12.04 7.21 -5.77
CA HIS A 29 10.61 7.48 -5.87
C HIS A 29 10.29 8.42 -7.02
N ASP A 30 9.16 8.17 -7.71
CA ASP A 30 8.57 9.14 -8.64
C ASP A 30 7.80 10.23 -7.89
N ARG A 31 7.19 9.87 -6.76
CA ARG A 31 6.47 10.77 -5.82
C ARG A 31 6.09 10.08 -4.53
N THR A 32 5.81 10.88 -3.52
CA THR A 32 5.13 10.45 -2.29
C THR A 32 3.64 10.77 -2.35
N TRP A 33 2.80 9.82 -1.98
CA TRP A 33 1.37 10.01 -1.74
C TRP A 33 1.10 10.23 -0.27
N MET A 34 0.28 11.23 0.05
CA MET A 34 -0.20 11.54 1.40
C MET A 34 -1.71 11.75 1.39
N ALA A 35 -2.35 11.83 2.57
CA ALA A 35 -3.75 12.18 2.71
C ALA A 35 -3.95 13.27 3.77
N PHE A 36 -4.69 14.34 3.40
CA PHE A 36 -5.17 15.37 4.31
C PHE A 36 -6.58 14.99 4.79
N GLY A 37 -6.69 13.76 5.34
CA GLY A 37 -7.96 13.11 5.64
C GLY A 37 -8.40 13.21 7.10
N ALA A 38 -7.60 13.86 7.98
CA ALA A 38 -7.99 14.00 9.37
C ALA A 38 -9.36 14.67 9.52
N SER A 39 -10.26 14.06 10.29
CA SER A 39 -11.63 14.53 10.49
C SER A 39 -11.91 14.85 11.96
N ARG A 40 -12.90 15.73 12.18
CA ARG A 40 -13.34 16.04 13.55
C ARG A 40 -13.93 14.82 14.26
N ALA A 41 -14.56 13.91 13.50
CA ALA A 41 -15.17 12.71 14.07
C ALA A 41 -14.13 11.79 14.72
N ILE A 42 -12.96 11.66 14.10
CA ILE A 42 -11.87 10.77 14.57
C ILE A 42 -10.93 11.51 15.53
N TRP A 43 -10.47 12.71 15.13
CA TRP A 43 -9.43 13.45 15.85
C TRP A 43 -9.97 14.45 16.88
N GLY A 44 -11.27 14.70 16.87
CA GLY A 44 -11.91 15.69 17.73
C GLY A 44 -11.54 17.14 17.38
N GLN A 45 -12.25 18.08 18.00
CA GLN A 45 -12.07 19.51 17.68
C GLN A 45 -10.73 20.07 18.14
N LYS A 46 -10.16 19.50 19.21
CA LYS A 46 -8.93 20.01 19.84
C LYS A 46 -7.67 19.61 19.07
N LEU A 47 -7.57 18.36 18.63
CA LEU A 47 -6.38 17.83 17.96
C LEU A 47 -6.37 18.08 16.45
N LEU A 48 -7.54 18.18 15.79
CA LEU A 48 -7.64 18.32 14.35
C LEU A 48 -6.74 19.42 13.76
N PRO A 49 -6.69 20.66 14.30
CA PRO A 49 -5.84 21.71 13.74
C PRO A 49 -4.35 21.36 13.81
N GLU A 50 -3.91 20.70 14.88
CA GLU A 50 -2.52 20.28 15.06
C GLU A 50 -2.15 19.16 14.08
N VAL A 51 -3.00 18.16 13.92
CA VAL A 51 -2.81 17.07 12.95
C VAL A 51 -2.71 17.62 11.53
N GLN A 52 -3.60 18.53 11.15
CA GLN A 52 -3.55 19.19 9.83
C GLN A 52 -2.25 20.00 9.63
N ASN A 53 -1.76 20.68 10.66
CA ASN A 53 -0.49 21.41 10.60
C ASN A 53 0.70 20.46 10.43
N ASN A 54 0.69 19.33 11.15
CA ASN A 54 1.73 18.32 11.07
C ASN A 54 1.77 17.67 9.67
N LEU A 55 0.61 17.29 9.12
CA LEU A 55 0.52 16.77 7.75
C LEU A 55 1.10 17.75 6.72
N ALA A 56 0.73 19.03 6.80
CA ALA A 56 1.24 20.04 5.91
C ALA A 56 2.75 20.28 6.08
N THR A 57 3.26 20.21 7.32
CA THR A 57 4.68 20.36 7.61
C THR A 57 5.49 19.22 7.01
N ILE A 58 5.02 17.96 7.20
CA ILE A 58 5.64 16.77 6.64
C ILE A 58 5.63 16.83 5.11
N ALA A 59 4.47 17.14 4.50
CA ALA A 59 4.34 17.23 3.06
C ALA A 59 5.30 18.27 2.43
N LYS A 60 5.41 19.44 3.05
CA LYS A 60 6.36 20.49 2.59
C LYS A 60 7.81 20.04 2.76
N ALA A 61 8.15 19.34 3.84
CA ALA A 61 9.50 18.82 4.03
C ALA A 61 9.87 17.80 2.96
N ILE A 62 8.98 16.87 2.63
CA ILE A 62 9.19 15.89 1.57
C ILE A 62 9.27 16.57 0.20
N ALA A 63 8.44 17.59 -0.04
CA ALA A 63 8.39 18.32 -1.31
C ALA A 63 9.70 19.06 -1.68
N HIS A 64 10.66 19.18 -0.75
CA HIS A 64 12.02 19.65 -1.07
C HIS A 64 12.86 18.60 -1.80
N TYR A 65 12.50 17.33 -1.73
CA TYR A 65 13.28 16.22 -2.27
C TYR A 65 12.58 15.49 -3.42
N GLU A 66 11.24 15.37 -3.35
CA GLU A 66 10.46 14.66 -4.35
C GLU A 66 9.02 15.22 -4.46
N PRO A 67 8.33 15.01 -5.59
CA PRO A 67 6.95 15.46 -5.75
C PRO A 67 6.03 14.83 -4.71
N VAL A 68 5.18 15.62 -4.07
CA VAL A 68 4.14 15.15 -3.15
C VAL A 68 2.76 15.33 -3.77
N SER A 69 1.98 14.26 -3.82
CA SER A 69 0.55 14.28 -4.12
C SER A 69 -0.23 14.00 -2.83
N MET A 70 -1.07 14.94 -2.41
CA MET A 70 -1.85 14.83 -1.20
C MET A 70 -3.33 14.74 -1.52
N LEU A 71 -3.96 13.62 -1.18
CA LEU A 71 -5.40 13.44 -1.28
C LEU A 71 -6.08 14.36 -0.27
N VAL A 72 -7.19 14.97 -0.68
CA VAL A 72 -7.93 15.92 0.14
C VAL A 72 -9.43 15.82 -0.17
N ARG A 73 -10.29 15.88 0.86
CA ARG A 73 -11.74 16.03 0.65
C ARG A 73 -12.05 17.41 0.06
N GLN A 74 -13.11 17.49 -0.74
CA GLN A 74 -13.51 18.75 -1.37
C GLN A 74 -13.73 19.87 -0.35
N GLU A 75 -14.33 19.56 0.79
CA GLU A 75 -14.60 20.51 1.87
C GLU A 75 -13.34 21.00 2.60
N ASP A 76 -12.26 20.21 2.59
CA ASP A 76 -10.99 20.57 3.23
C ASP A 76 -9.98 21.22 2.26
N TYR A 77 -10.33 21.37 0.97
CA TYR A 77 -9.39 21.81 -0.07
C TYR A 77 -8.76 23.16 0.24
N GLU A 78 -9.57 24.16 0.62
CA GLU A 78 -9.08 25.52 0.87
C GLU A 78 -8.11 25.56 2.07
N ILE A 79 -8.43 24.84 3.14
CA ILE A 79 -7.54 24.79 4.31
C ILE A 79 -6.25 24.00 4.01
N ALA A 80 -6.34 22.94 3.22
CA ALA A 80 -5.17 22.21 2.77
C ALA A 80 -4.28 23.07 1.87
N ALA A 81 -4.85 23.79 0.91
CA ALA A 81 -4.13 24.69 0.03
C ALA A 81 -3.41 25.80 0.81
N GLN A 82 -4.08 26.41 1.80
CA GLN A 82 -3.49 27.42 2.66
C GLN A 82 -2.31 26.88 3.48
N LYS A 83 -2.44 25.64 4.02
CA LYS A 83 -1.41 25.07 4.89
C LYS A 83 -0.23 24.49 4.11
N CYS A 84 -0.50 23.79 3.00
CA CYS A 84 0.52 23.11 2.19
C CYS A 84 1.26 24.05 1.23
N GLY A 85 0.59 25.13 0.76
CA GLY A 85 1.15 26.02 -0.26
C GLY A 85 1.23 25.36 -1.64
N SER A 86 1.99 25.95 -2.54
CA SER A 86 2.09 25.52 -3.95
C SER A 86 3.06 24.36 -4.20
N SER A 87 3.84 23.96 -3.21
CA SER A 87 4.83 22.88 -3.34
C SER A 87 4.22 21.46 -3.27
N VAL A 88 2.96 21.36 -2.83
CA VAL A 88 2.24 20.09 -2.69
C VAL A 88 1.08 20.06 -3.68
N ASN A 89 1.02 19.00 -4.49
CA ASN A 89 -0.08 18.79 -5.43
C ASN A 89 -1.30 18.23 -4.72
N LEU A 90 -2.36 19.01 -4.57
CA LEU A 90 -3.62 18.57 -3.96
C LEU A 90 -4.49 17.83 -4.97
N VAL A 91 -4.97 16.66 -4.60
CA VAL A 91 -5.82 15.79 -5.43
C VAL A 91 -7.12 15.51 -4.68
N VAL A 92 -8.24 15.98 -5.22
CA VAL A 92 -9.55 15.77 -4.57
C VAL A 92 -9.94 14.29 -4.62
N SER A 93 -10.30 13.75 -3.45
CA SER A 93 -10.80 12.38 -3.26
C SER A 93 -11.70 12.32 -2.03
N THR A 94 -12.49 11.26 -1.91
CA THR A 94 -13.19 10.95 -0.66
C THR A 94 -12.22 10.24 0.29
N LEU A 95 -12.27 10.56 1.58
CA LEU A 95 -11.41 10.03 2.63
C LEU A 95 -12.18 9.92 3.94
N ASP A 96 -11.89 8.89 4.73
CA ASP A 96 -12.34 8.79 6.12
C ASP A 96 -11.25 9.30 7.08
N ASP A 97 -9.97 8.95 6.85
CA ASP A 97 -8.85 9.39 7.67
C ASP A 97 -7.55 9.63 6.83
N LEU A 98 -6.41 9.73 7.48
CA LEU A 98 -5.13 10.19 6.92
C LEU A 98 -4.11 9.08 6.61
N TRP A 99 -4.41 7.83 6.90
CA TRP A 99 -3.44 6.71 6.97
C TRP A 99 -3.08 6.12 5.61
N MET A 100 -2.42 6.91 4.76
CA MET A 100 -2.04 6.53 3.40
C MET A 100 -1.13 5.29 3.34
N ARG A 101 -0.33 5.02 4.37
CA ARG A 101 0.47 3.80 4.46
C ARG A 101 -0.40 2.55 4.37
N ASP A 102 -1.61 2.61 4.94
CA ASP A 102 -2.50 1.47 5.07
C ASP A 102 -3.60 1.44 4.02
N THR A 103 -4.13 2.62 3.67
CA THR A 103 -5.22 2.77 2.70
C THR A 103 -4.74 2.84 1.25
N GLY A 104 -3.47 3.22 1.03
CA GLY A 104 -2.87 3.32 -0.29
C GLY A 104 -2.46 1.95 -0.87
N PRO A 105 -2.19 1.89 -2.18
CA PRO A 105 -1.72 0.67 -2.79
C PRO A 105 -0.28 0.34 -2.37
N VAL A 106 0.05 -0.94 -2.31
CA VAL A 106 1.43 -1.38 -2.24
C VAL A 106 2.00 -1.45 -3.66
N PHE A 107 3.00 -0.62 -3.94
CA PHE A 107 3.64 -0.59 -5.24
C PHE A 107 4.69 -1.69 -5.38
N VAL A 108 4.73 -2.29 -6.57
CA VAL A 108 5.69 -3.32 -6.96
C VAL A 108 6.27 -3.01 -8.33
N LYS A 109 7.45 -3.53 -8.63
CA LYS A 109 8.14 -3.36 -9.92
C LYS A 109 8.33 -4.71 -10.60
N ASP A 110 8.18 -4.78 -11.91
CA ASP A 110 8.56 -5.96 -12.67
C ASP A 110 10.04 -5.91 -13.10
N SER A 111 10.53 -6.96 -13.74
CA SER A 111 11.91 -7.06 -14.22
C SER A 111 12.30 -6.02 -15.28
N ARG A 112 11.31 -5.32 -15.86
CA ARG A 112 11.51 -4.24 -16.83
C ARG A 112 11.37 -2.85 -16.18
N GLY A 113 11.18 -2.78 -14.86
CA GLY A 113 10.98 -1.53 -14.12
C GLY A 113 9.58 -0.94 -14.24
N ARG A 114 8.60 -1.65 -14.83
CA ARG A 114 7.21 -1.18 -14.87
C ARG A 114 6.58 -1.32 -13.49
N LEU A 115 5.81 -0.31 -13.09
CA LEU A 115 5.11 -0.31 -11.82
C LEU A 115 3.77 -1.05 -11.90
N GLY A 116 3.45 -1.75 -10.82
CA GLY A 116 2.12 -2.24 -10.50
C GLY A 116 1.71 -1.75 -9.12
N GLY A 117 0.40 -1.63 -8.89
CA GLY A 117 -0.17 -1.31 -7.60
C GLY A 117 -1.06 -2.46 -7.12
N ILE A 118 -0.82 -2.95 -5.92
CA ILE A 118 -1.63 -3.98 -5.27
C ILE A 118 -2.61 -3.27 -4.35
N ASP A 119 -3.90 -3.51 -4.57
CA ASP A 119 -4.94 -3.18 -3.61
C ASP A 119 -5.13 -4.37 -2.67
N PHE A 120 -4.79 -4.19 -1.41
CA PHE A 120 -4.93 -5.20 -0.36
C PHE A 120 -6.27 -5.14 0.38
N ASN A 121 -7.30 -4.54 -0.23
CA ASN A 121 -8.68 -4.55 0.26
C ASN A 121 -8.81 -4.01 1.71
N PHE A 122 -8.27 -2.82 1.95
CA PHE A 122 -8.32 -2.19 3.27
C PHE A 122 -9.73 -2.26 3.87
N ASN A 123 -9.84 -2.76 5.10
CA ASN A 123 -11.11 -2.98 5.77
C ASN A 123 -11.21 -2.32 7.16
N GLY A 124 -10.53 -1.20 7.36
CA GLY A 124 -10.58 -0.47 8.64
C GLY A 124 -9.89 -1.22 9.78
N TRP A 125 -8.73 -1.84 9.50
CA TRP A 125 -7.97 -2.66 10.45
C TRP A 125 -8.80 -3.79 11.09
N GLY A 126 -9.57 -4.47 10.27
CA GLY A 126 -10.46 -5.54 10.74
C GLY A 126 -11.78 -5.02 11.27
N GLN A 127 -12.42 -4.06 10.60
CA GLN A 127 -13.72 -3.46 10.92
C GLN A 127 -13.71 -2.66 12.24
N LYS A 128 -12.57 -2.12 12.65
CA LYS A 128 -12.44 -1.35 13.90
C LYS A 128 -12.66 0.15 13.71
N GLN A 129 -12.64 0.63 12.48
CA GLN A 129 -12.90 2.02 12.11
C GLN A 129 -13.75 2.07 10.83
N ASP A 130 -14.59 3.11 10.71
CA ASP A 130 -15.31 3.41 9.47
C ASP A 130 -14.31 3.63 8.34
N HIS A 131 -14.57 3.01 7.16
CA HIS A 131 -13.58 2.96 6.08
C HIS A 131 -14.20 2.92 4.68
N ASP A 132 -15.45 3.28 4.52
CA ASP A 132 -16.18 3.19 3.23
C ASP A 132 -15.51 4.00 2.10
N HIS A 133 -14.82 5.08 2.43
CA HIS A 133 -14.06 5.89 1.51
C HIS A 133 -12.59 5.43 1.43
N ASP A 134 -11.98 5.15 2.56
CA ASP A 134 -10.58 4.72 2.64
C ASP A 134 -10.34 3.38 1.92
N ALA A 135 -11.32 2.48 1.91
CA ALA A 135 -11.30 1.23 1.14
C ALA A 135 -11.16 1.42 -0.39
N LYS A 136 -11.36 2.63 -0.91
CA LYS A 136 -11.28 2.96 -2.35
C LYS A 136 -10.00 3.74 -2.70
N VAL A 137 -9.20 4.10 -1.72
CA VAL A 137 -8.01 4.94 -1.90
C VAL A 137 -6.96 4.21 -2.74
N ALA A 138 -6.73 2.91 -2.50
CA ALA A 138 -5.77 2.14 -3.29
C ALA A 138 -6.12 2.14 -4.78
N GLU A 139 -7.36 1.81 -5.14
CA GLU A 139 -7.83 1.83 -6.52
C GLU A 139 -7.69 3.23 -7.15
N PHE A 140 -8.10 4.28 -6.42
CA PHE A 140 -8.00 5.66 -6.89
C PHE A 140 -6.54 6.06 -7.18
N VAL A 141 -5.61 5.73 -6.29
CA VAL A 141 -4.18 6.06 -6.45
C VAL A 141 -3.56 5.26 -7.61
N ILE A 142 -3.92 3.98 -7.78
CA ILE A 142 -3.50 3.15 -8.91
C ILE A 142 -3.91 3.80 -10.24
N GLN A 143 -5.17 4.22 -10.35
CA GLN A 143 -5.70 4.90 -11.54
C GLN A 143 -4.97 6.23 -11.80
N LYS A 144 -4.78 7.07 -10.76
CA LYS A 144 -4.09 8.36 -10.87
C LYS A 144 -2.61 8.22 -11.21
N SER A 145 -1.99 7.13 -10.79
CA SER A 145 -0.59 6.81 -11.10
C SER A 145 -0.43 6.16 -12.47
N SER A 146 -1.53 5.76 -13.13
CA SER A 146 -1.54 5.07 -14.43
C SER A 146 -0.69 3.79 -14.41
N VAL A 147 -0.68 3.07 -13.30
CA VAL A 147 0.05 1.80 -13.14
C VAL A 147 -0.87 0.60 -13.29
N GLN A 148 -0.29 -0.57 -13.50
CA GLN A 148 -1.07 -1.81 -13.61
C GLN A 148 -1.72 -2.16 -12.27
N ALA A 149 -3.03 -2.33 -12.25
CA ALA A 149 -3.73 -2.84 -11.08
C ALA A 149 -3.46 -4.34 -10.89
N ILE A 150 -3.19 -4.75 -9.67
CA ILE A 150 -2.96 -6.13 -9.26
C ILE A 150 -3.95 -6.46 -8.15
N ASN A 151 -4.88 -7.34 -8.47
CA ASN A 151 -5.93 -7.73 -7.53
C ASN A 151 -5.50 -8.94 -6.70
N THR A 152 -5.96 -8.99 -5.46
CA THR A 152 -5.77 -10.11 -4.54
C THR A 152 -7.02 -10.30 -3.69
N LYS A 153 -7.15 -11.48 -3.07
CA LYS A 153 -8.18 -11.72 -2.04
C LYS A 153 -7.69 -11.41 -0.62
N LEU A 154 -6.37 -11.13 -0.48
CA LEU A 154 -5.80 -10.80 0.84
C LEU A 154 -6.30 -9.45 1.31
N VAL A 155 -6.68 -9.41 2.58
CA VAL A 155 -6.88 -8.18 3.34
C VAL A 155 -5.63 -7.92 4.16
N LEU A 156 -4.96 -6.78 3.90
CA LEU A 156 -3.71 -6.42 4.55
C LEU A 156 -3.49 -4.91 4.42
N GLU A 157 -2.64 -4.36 5.24
CA GLU A 157 -2.23 -2.96 5.19
C GLU A 157 -0.72 -2.85 4.93
N GLY A 158 -0.30 -1.78 4.26
CA GLY A 158 1.11 -1.52 3.95
C GLY A 158 1.99 -1.43 5.19
N GLY A 159 1.45 -0.94 6.33
CA GLY A 159 2.14 -0.90 7.62
C GLY A 159 2.43 -2.28 8.22
N GLY A 160 1.67 -3.30 7.82
CA GLY A 160 1.90 -4.69 8.20
C GLY A 160 3.02 -5.40 7.43
N ILE A 161 3.63 -4.73 6.44
CA ILE A 161 4.64 -5.32 5.55
C ILE A 161 5.94 -4.52 5.65
N GLU A 162 7.03 -5.17 6.02
CA GLU A 162 8.37 -4.62 5.91
C GLU A 162 9.22 -5.48 4.99
N VAL A 163 9.91 -4.89 4.01
CA VAL A 163 10.72 -5.62 3.02
C VAL A 163 12.14 -5.08 2.90
N ASP A 164 13.07 -5.97 2.54
CA ASP A 164 14.48 -5.61 2.25
C ASP A 164 14.73 -5.26 0.77
N GLY A 165 13.70 -5.24 -0.07
CA GLY A 165 13.82 -5.05 -1.52
C GLY A 165 14.59 -6.15 -2.26
N LYS A 166 14.99 -7.22 -1.57
CA LYS A 166 15.75 -8.36 -2.13
C LYS A 166 15.06 -9.70 -1.91
N GLY A 167 13.76 -9.65 -1.60
CA GLY A 167 12.90 -10.82 -1.49
C GLY A 167 12.77 -11.38 -0.08
N THR A 168 13.12 -10.63 0.97
CA THR A 168 12.79 -10.96 2.36
C THR A 168 11.77 -9.97 2.91
N ALA A 169 10.75 -10.48 3.59
CA ALA A 169 9.79 -9.66 4.33
C ALA A 169 9.77 -10.03 5.82
N ILE A 170 9.37 -9.08 6.65
CA ILE A 170 8.97 -9.28 8.05
C ILE A 170 7.48 -8.96 8.14
N ILE A 171 6.69 -9.88 8.69
CA ILE A 171 5.24 -9.77 8.80
C ILE A 171 4.79 -10.37 10.13
N THR A 172 3.77 -9.79 10.77
CA THR A 172 3.22 -10.33 12.02
C THR A 172 2.05 -11.28 11.74
N GLU A 173 2.01 -12.41 12.46
CA GLU A 173 0.90 -13.36 12.38
C GLU A 173 -0.40 -12.76 12.93
N SER A 174 -0.29 -11.99 14.03
CA SER A 174 -1.44 -11.36 14.68
C SER A 174 -2.20 -10.38 13.79
N CYS A 175 -1.53 -9.76 12.82
CA CYS A 175 -2.15 -8.87 11.85
C CYS A 175 -2.76 -9.68 10.69
N VAL A 176 -1.94 -10.32 9.87
CA VAL A 176 -2.40 -10.87 8.58
C VAL A 176 -3.19 -12.17 8.72
N LEU A 177 -2.89 -13.02 9.71
CA LEU A 177 -3.61 -14.28 9.97
C LEU A 177 -4.78 -14.10 10.95
N ASN A 178 -5.28 -12.87 11.07
CA ASN A 178 -6.41 -12.56 11.92
C ASN A 178 -7.73 -12.87 11.22
N GLU A 179 -8.69 -13.45 11.97
CA GLU A 179 -10.05 -13.72 11.47
C GLU A 179 -10.79 -12.47 11.00
N ASN A 180 -10.42 -11.30 11.51
CA ASN A 180 -11.01 -10.03 11.09
C ASN A 180 -10.46 -9.49 9.76
N ARG A 181 -9.46 -10.16 9.17
CA ARG A 181 -8.89 -9.85 7.86
C ARG A 181 -9.00 -11.01 6.89
N ASN A 182 -8.42 -12.17 7.23
CA ASN A 182 -8.36 -13.33 6.35
C ASN A 182 -8.93 -14.58 7.05
N PRO A 183 -10.26 -14.62 7.27
CA PRO A 183 -10.90 -15.69 8.04
C PRO A 183 -10.62 -17.07 7.45
N GLY A 184 -10.20 -17.99 8.31
CA GLY A 184 -9.92 -19.38 7.93
C GLY A 184 -8.73 -19.59 7.01
N MET A 185 -7.94 -18.56 6.69
CA MET A 185 -6.77 -18.69 5.81
C MET A 185 -5.60 -19.35 6.53
N ALA A 186 -5.11 -20.44 5.97
CA ALA A 186 -3.91 -21.10 6.48
C ALA A 186 -2.65 -20.26 6.23
N LYS A 187 -1.71 -20.24 7.18
CA LYS A 187 -0.43 -19.54 7.04
C LYS A 187 0.31 -19.88 5.75
N ALA A 188 0.34 -21.18 5.38
CA ALA A 188 1.00 -21.63 4.16
C ALA A 188 0.35 -21.07 2.89
N GLU A 189 -0.97 -20.95 2.85
CA GLU A 189 -1.71 -20.33 1.74
C GLU A 189 -1.39 -18.83 1.65
N CYS A 190 -1.45 -18.13 2.77
CA CYS A 190 -1.10 -16.71 2.86
C CYS A 190 0.34 -16.47 2.36
N GLU A 191 1.29 -17.30 2.80
CA GLU A 191 2.69 -17.20 2.41
C GLU A 191 2.89 -17.37 0.88
N VAL A 192 2.19 -18.31 0.25
CA VAL A 192 2.23 -18.50 -1.21
C VAL A 192 1.74 -17.26 -1.94
N LEU A 193 0.63 -16.67 -1.49
CA LEU A 193 0.08 -15.45 -2.10
C LEU A 193 1.03 -14.25 -1.94
N LEU A 194 1.55 -14.03 -0.73
CA LEU A 194 2.48 -12.94 -0.46
C LEU A 194 3.78 -13.07 -1.26
N LYS A 195 4.35 -14.28 -1.33
CA LYS A 195 5.54 -14.53 -2.14
C LYS A 195 5.32 -14.22 -3.62
N LYS A 196 4.18 -14.58 -4.16
CA LYS A 196 3.82 -14.30 -5.55
C LYS A 196 3.61 -12.81 -5.80
N LEU A 197 2.84 -12.13 -4.94
CA LEU A 197 2.48 -10.72 -5.09
C LEU A 197 3.67 -9.77 -4.92
N LEU A 198 4.53 -10.05 -3.94
CA LEU A 198 5.62 -9.17 -3.51
C LEU A 198 7.01 -9.63 -3.98
N GLY A 199 7.11 -10.76 -4.70
CA GLY A 199 8.38 -11.32 -5.16
C GLY A 199 9.26 -11.86 -4.04
N LEU A 200 8.65 -12.37 -2.97
CA LEU A 200 9.39 -12.83 -1.80
C LEU A 200 9.90 -14.27 -1.94
N ARG A 201 11.08 -14.48 -1.46
CA ARG A 201 11.68 -15.82 -1.26
C ARG A 201 11.55 -16.28 0.18
N LYS A 202 11.56 -15.33 1.13
CA LYS A 202 11.53 -15.58 2.56
C LYS A 202 10.59 -14.62 3.27
N ILE A 203 9.81 -15.13 4.21
CA ILE A 203 9.03 -14.34 5.16
C ILE A 203 9.53 -14.68 6.57
N ILE A 204 9.91 -13.66 7.32
CA ILE A 204 10.21 -13.75 8.75
C ILE A 204 8.90 -13.42 9.46
N TRP A 205 8.29 -14.44 10.03
CA TRP A 205 7.07 -14.29 10.78
C TRP A 205 7.38 -13.92 12.23
N LEU A 206 6.81 -12.80 12.67
CA LEU A 206 6.76 -12.42 14.09
C LEU A 206 5.38 -12.78 14.63
N PRO A 207 5.26 -13.21 15.90
CA PRO A 207 3.95 -13.55 16.45
C PRO A 207 3.01 -12.34 16.49
N GLY A 208 3.53 -11.16 16.78
CA GLY A 208 2.74 -9.97 17.07
C GLY A 208 1.88 -10.13 18.33
N ILE A 209 1.04 -9.12 18.62
CA ILE A 209 0.13 -9.17 19.78
C ILE A 209 -1.25 -8.71 19.33
N ARG A 210 -2.16 -9.67 19.15
CA ARG A 210 -3.54 -9.40 18.74
C ARG A 210 -4.25 -8.53 19.79
N GLY A 211 -4.95 -7.48 19.32
CA GLY A 211 -5.77 -6.62 20.16
C GLY A 211 -5.00 -5.66 21.06
N GLN A 212 -3.67 -5.58 20.95
CA GLN A 212 -2.86 -4.61 21.70
C GLN A 212 -3.07 -3.19 21.17
N ASP A 213 -3.26 -3.04 19.88
CA ASP A 213 -3.53 -1.80 19.18
C ASP A 213 -4.59 -1.98 18.08
N ILE A 214 -4.96 -0.90 17.39
CA ILE A 214 -5.99 -0.94 16.35
C ILE A 214 -5.57 -1.83 15.17
N THR A 215 -4.27 -1.96 14.89
CA THR A 215 -3.72 -2.67 13.74
C THR A 215 -3.55 -4.17 13.98
N ASP A 216 -3.66 -4.64 15.22
CA ASP A 216 -3.31 -5.99 15.68
C ASP A 216 -1.81 -6.29 15.53
N GLY A 217 -0.95 -5.27 15.59
CA GLY A 217 0.49 -5.41 15.57
C GLY A 217 1.11 -5.27 14.19
N HIS A 218 1.02 -4.10 13.57
CA HIS A 218 1.77 -3.79 12.36
C HIS A 218 3.27 -3.91 12.55
N THR A 219 3.96 -4.38 11.53
CA THR A 219 5.42 -4.58 11.55
C THR A 219 6.18 -3.27 11.70
N ASP A 220 5.68 -2.17 11.11
CA ASP A 220 6.31 -0.86 11.13
C ASP A 220 6.44 -0.23 12.52
N PHE A 221 5.73 -0.76 13.53
CA PHE A 221 5.92 -0.38 14.94
C PHE A 221 7.13 -1.05 15.61
N TYR A 222 7.63 -2.17 15.05
CA TYR A 222 8.57 -3.04 15.76
C TYR A 222 9.91 -3.22 15.05
N ALA A 223 9.91 -3.21 13.72
CA ALA A 223 11.07 -3.64 12.96
C ALA A 223 11.16 -2.94 11.60
N ARG A 224 12.35 -2.49 11.26
CA ARG A 224 12.67 -1.91 9.96
C ARG A 224 13.96 -2.51 9.42
N PHE A 225 14.03 -2.73 8.10
CA PHE A 225 15.30 -3.06 7.47
C PHE A 225 16.17 -1.81 7.32
N ALA A 226 17.30 -1.77 8.02
CA ALA A 226 18.31 -0.74 7.79
C ALA A 226 19.09 -0.99 6.49
N ARG A 227 19.16 -2.23 6.04
CA ARG A 227 19.69 -2.74 4.76
C ARG A 227 19.37 -4.23 4.65
N PRO A 228 19.54 -4.85 3.46
CA PRO A 228 19.38 -6.30 3.35
C PRO A 228 20.16 -7.06 4.41
N GLY A 229 19.48 -7.92 5.15
CA GLY A 229 20.07 -8.73 6.22
C GLY A 229 20.33 -8.03 7.56
N ALA A 230 19.99 -6.75 7.71
CA ALA A 230 20.09 -6.03 8.98
C ALA A 230 18.77 -5.33 9.35
N VAL A 231 18.26 -5.65 10.52
CA VAL A 231 16.99 -5.12 11.08
C VAL A 231 17.29 -4.30 12.33
N VAL A 232 16.56 -3.21 12.49
CA VAL A 232 16.54 -2.33 13.67
C VAL A 232 15.16 -2.27 14.27
#